data_534546345d9de565aeafa052393dedaf
#
_entry.id   534546345d9de565aeafa052393dedaf
#
_cell.length_a   1.000
_cell.length_b   1.000
_cell.length_c   1.000
_cell.angle_alpha   90.00
_cell.angle_beta   90.00
_cell.angle_gamma   90.00
#
_symmetry.space_group_name_H-M   'P 1'
#
loop_
_entity.id
_entity.type
_entity.pdbx_description
1 polymer ?
#
loop_
_entity_poly.entity_id
_entity_poly.type
_entity_poly.pdbx_seq_one_letter_code
_entity_poly.pdbx_strand_id
1 'polypeptide(L)'
;MRRILLLLCGIMFIPVLCYPQHLVEVGKGYSCTSVNTTVFRNNSLITHGDEQYISYYDAEGYLVLGKRKLNSELWTLHRTQYRGNVKDAHNIISMIIDGEGYLHISFDHHGHKLNYCRSIAPASLELGEKMPMTGVDEGNVTYPEFYSLSGGDLLFVYRSGSSGRGNL
;
A
#
# COMPACT_ATOMS: atom_id res chain seq x y z
N MET A 1 43.50 28.05 54.10
CA MET A 1 42.65 26.86 54.02
C MET A 1 41.79 27.01 52.76
N ARG A 2 42.10 26.28 51.64
CA ARG A 2 41.34 26.26 50.38
C ARG A 2 40.30 25.14 50.48
N ARG A 3 39.04 25.49 50.41
CA ARG A 3 37.94 24.52 50.31
C ARG A 3 37.78 24.08 48.85
N ILE A 4 38.02 22.80 48.56
CA ILE A 4 37.77 22.18 47.26
C ILE A 4 36.31 21.76 47.26
N LEU A 5 35.53 22.35 46.34
CA LEU A 5 34.15 21.98 46.08
C LEU A 5 34.15 20.87 45.00
N LEU A 6 33.87 19.64 45.41
CA LEU A 6 33.70 18.51 44.51
C LEU A 6 32.26 18.57 43.94
N LEU A 7 32.13 18.92 42.64
CA LEU A 7 30.88 18.79 41.91
C LEU A 7 30.75 17.31 41.46
N LEU A 8 29.85 16.56 42.09
CA LEU A 8 29.45 15.26 41.59
C LEU A 8 28.48 15.46 40.42
N CYS A 9 28.95 15.30 39.19
CA CYS A 9 28.05 15.15 38.01
C CYS A 9 27.43 13.75 38.03
N GLY A 10 26.21 13.64 38.52
CA GLY A 10 25.39 12.44 38.40
C GLY A 10 25.01 12.21 36.93
N ILE A 11 25.62 11.22 36.28
CA ILE A 11 25.19 10.74 34.96
C ILE A 11 23.87 9.98 35.16
N MET A 12 22.78 10.62 34.79
CA MET A 12 21.46 9.99 34.78
C MET A 12 21.37 9.03 33.59
N PHE A 13 21.54 7.74 33.85
CA PHE A 13 21.29 6.69 32.87
C PHE A 13 19.79 6.62 32.61
N ILE A 14 19.31 7.15 31.49
CA ILE A 14 17.95 6.92 31.00
C ILE A 14 17.99 5.57 30.27
N PRO A 15 17.32 4.52 30.77
CA PRO A 15 17.24 3.27 30.05
C PRO A 15 16.46 3.51 28.75
N VAL A 16 17.11 3.38 27.60
CA VAL A 16 16.44 3.31 26.31
C VAL A 16 15.71 1.97 26.29
N LEU A 17 14.39 2.01 26.49
CA LEU A 17 13.53 0.85 26.30
C LEU A 17 13.51 0.52 24.81
N CYS A 18 14.39 -0.38 24.39
CA CYS A 18 14.36 -0.96 23.06
C CYS A 18 13.22 -2.00 23.04
N TYR A 19 12.08 -1.63 22.49
CA TYR A 19 11.02 -2.60 22.25
C TYR A 19 11.45 -3.49 21.07
N PRO A 20 11.43 -4.83 21.22
CA PRO A 20 11.71 -5.72 20.11
C PRO A 20 10.71 -5.47 19.00
N GLN A 21 11.19 -5.27 17.77
CA GLN A 21 10.30 -5.20 16.61
C GLN A 21 9.64 -6.56 16.43
N HIS A 22 8.31 -6.56 16.41
CA HIS A 22 7.53 -7.76 16.15
C HIS A 22 7.24 -7.85 14.66
N LEU A 23 7.74 -8.91 14.00
CA LEU A 23 7.53 -9.16 12.59
C LEU A 23 6.36 -10.12 12.41
N VAL A 24 5.39 -9.73 11.60
CA VAL A 24 4.26 -10.58 11.21
C VAL A 24 4.43 -10.97 9.76
N GLU A 25 4.57 -12.28 9.51
CA GLU A 25 4.70 -12.81 8.16
C GLU A 25 3.35 -12.74 7.43
N VAL A 26 3.36 -12.24 6.20
CA VAL A 26 2.18 -12.13 5.34
C VAL A 26 2.11 -13.33 4.39
N GLY A 27 3.13 -13.51 3.56
CA GLY A 27 3.18 -14.54 2.52
C GLY A 27 4.32 -14.30 1.54
N LYS A 28 4.41 -15.18 0.54
CA LYS A 28 5.49 -15.13 -0.46
C LYS A 28 5.15 -14.11 -1.54
N GLY A 29 5.89 -13.00 -1.58
CA GLY A 29 5.89 -12.04 -2.67
C GLY A 29 7.00 -12.31 -3.69
N TYR A 30 6.95 -11.61 -4.82
CA TYR A 30 7.99 -11.64 -5.84
C TYR A 30 8.97 -10.48 -5.66
N SER A 31 10.26 -10.74 -5.79
CA SER A 31 11.31 -9.77 -5.47
C SER A 31 12.44 -9.65 -6.51
N CYS A 32 12.29 -10.18 -7.73
CA CYS A 32 13.31 -10.00 -8.79
C CYS A 32 13.41 -8.55 -9.30
N THR A 33 12.41 -7.72 -9.02
CA THR A 33 12.43 -6.27 -9.22
C THR A 33 12.00 -5.59 -7.95
N SER A 34 12.01 -4.26 -7.96
CA SER A 34 11.50 -3.48 -6.84
C SER A 34 9.97 -3.32 -6.81
N VAL A 35 9.23 -4.02 -7.68
CA VAL A 35 7.76 -3.90 -7.82
C VAL A 35 6.99 -4.10 -6.52
N ASN A 36 7.47 -4.94 -5.62
CA ASN A 36 6.88 -5.20 -4.31
C ASN A 36 7.60 -4.49 -3.15
N THR A 37 8.65 -3.72 -3.38
CA THR A 37 9.55 -3.28 -2.29
C THR A 37 10.00 -1.83 -2.34
N THR A 38 9.56 -1.00 -3.28
CA THR A 38 10.17 0.31 -3.46
C THR A 38 9.42 1.47 -2.85
N VAL A 39 10.13 2.62 -2.92
CA VAL A 39 9.63 3.96 -2.60
C VAL A 39 8.40 4.38 -3.42
N PHE A 40 8.14 3.75 -4.58
CA PHE A 40 6.93 4.01 -5.38
C PHE A 40 5.69 3.26 -4.88
N ARG A 41 5.82 2.44 -3.85
CA ARG A 41 4.70 1.67 -3.28
C ARG A 41 3.98 2.48 -2.23
N ASN A 42 3.12 3.33 -2.69
CA ASN A 42 2.20 4.05 -1.84
C ASN A 42 0.89 3.26 -1.72
N ASN A 43 0.34 3.18 -0.49
CA ASN A 43 -0.97 2.60 -0.21
C ASN A 43 -1.14 1.12 -0.60
N SER A 44 -0.08 0.32 -0.53
CA SER A 44 -0.17 -1.14 -0.69
C SER A 44 -0.35 -1.88 0.64
N LEU A 45 -0.27 -1.15 1.75
CA LEU A 45 -0.60 -1.57 3.11
C LEU A 45 -1.40 -0.46 3.77
N ILE A 46 -2.64 -0.75 4.13
CA ILE A 46 -3.56 0.24 4.72
C ILE A 46 -4.23 -0.35 5.96
N THR A 47 -4.69 0.54 6.84
CA THR A 47 -5.50 0.18 8.01
C THR A 47 -6.85 0.87 7.92
N HIS A 48 -7.93 0.11 8.11
CA HIS A 48 -9.29 0.62 8.18
C HIS A 48 -10.00 0.02 9.40
N GLY A 49 -10.36 0.87 10.35
CA GLY A 49 -10.89 0.41 11.63
C GLY A 49 -9.88 -0.46 12.38
N ASP A 50 -10.27 -1.67 12.73
CA ASP A 50 -9.44 -2.67 13.40
C ASP A 50 -8.83 -3.72 12.44
N GLU A 51 -8.97 -3.52 11.13
CA GLU A 51 -8.43 -4.40 10.10
C GLU A 51 -7.27 -3.74 9.35
N GLN A 52 -6.31 -4.56 8.97
CA GLN A 52 -5.18 -4.20 8.13
C GLN A 52 -5.27 -4.96 6.83
N TYR A 53 -5.03 -4.26 5.71
CA TYR A 53 -5.10 -4.81 4.35
C TYR A 53 -3.76 -4.63 3.66
N ILE A 54 -3.35 -5.62 2.86
CA ILE A 54 -2.12 -5.59 2.09
C ILE A 54 -2.36 -6.08 0.67
N SER A 55 -1.57 -5.56 -0.27
CA SER A 55 -1.54 -6.04 -1.65
C SER A 55 -0.11 -6.20 -2.15
N TYR A 56 0.13 -7.25 -2.93
CA TYR A 56 1.41 -7.53 -3.56
C TYR A 56 1.22 -8.47 -4.77
N TYR A 57 2.27 -8.63 -5.58
CA TYR A 57 2.29 -9.65 -6.64
C TYR A 57 3.03 -10.89 -6.17
N ASP A 58 2.51 -12.06 -6.51
CA ASP A 58 3.21 -13.32 -6.35
C ASP A 58 4.24 -13.60 -7.47
N ALA A 59 4.94 -14.73 -7.41
CA ALA A 59 5.97 -15.09 -8.38
C ALA A 59 5.43 -15.36 -9.81
N GLU A 60 4.13 -15.59 -9.94
CA GLU A 60 3.46 -15.76 -11.23
C GLU A 60 2.84 -14.44 -11.74
N GLY A 61 3.00 -13.37 -10.98
CA GLY A 61 2.49 -12.03 -11.28
C GLY A 61 1.02 -11.81 -10.92
N TYR A 62 0.39 -12.73 -10.20
CA TYR A 62 -0.97 -12.49 -9.75
C TYR A 62 -1.01 -11.48 -8.61
N LEU A 63 -2.01 -10.62 -8.66
CA LEU A 63 -2.34 -9.71 -7.58
C LEU A 63 -2.91 -10.52 -6.42
N VAL A 64 -2.25 -10.46 -5.28
CA VAL A 64 -2.68 -11.07 -4.01
C VAL A 64 -3.13 -9.97 -3.06
N LEU A 65 -4.30 -10.16 -2.48
CA LEU A 65 -4.85 -9.33 -1.42
C LEU A 65 -4.80 -10.10 -0.10
N GLY A 66 -4.55 -9.38 0.98
CA GLY A 66 -4.59 -9.96 2.31
C GLY A 66 -5.29 -9.04 3.29
N LYS A 67 -5.91 -9.63 4.32
CA LYS A 67 -6.41 -8.88 5.48
C LYS A 67 -6.17 -9.62 6.78
N ARG A 68 -6.03 -8.86 7.86
CA ARG A 68 -5.96 -9.37 9.23
C ARG A 68 -6.61 -8.39 10.20
N LYS A 69 -6.97 -8.88 11.38
CA LYS A 69 -7.24 -8.00 12.51
C LYS A 69 -5.93 -7.48 13.11
N LEU A 70 -5.91 -6.24 13.60
CA LEU A 70 -4.71 -5.65 14.21
C LEU A 70 -4.19 -6.44 15.42
N ASN A 71 -5.08 -7.11 16.15
CA ASN A 71 -4.74 -7.96 17.31
C ASN A 71 -4.45 -9.42 16.92
N SER A 72 -4.31 -9.73 15.64
CA SER A 72 -4.02 -11.08 15.12
C SER A 72 -2.78 -11.05 14.24
N GLU A 73 -1.98 -12.10 14.28
CA GLU A 73 -0.85 -12.31 13.38
C GLU A 73 -1.25 -13.07 12.10
N LEU A 74 -2.47 -13.62 12.08
CA LEU A 74 -2.93 -14.44 10.98
C LEU A 74 -3.54 -13.60 9.87
N TRP A 75 -2.96 -13.70 8.67
CA TRP A 75 -3.47 -13.11 7.45
C TRP A 75 -4.41 -14.08 6.73
N THR A 76 -5.55 -13.59 6.31
CA THR A 76 -6.36 -14.22 5.27
C THR A 76 -5.91 -13.70 3.93
N LEU A 77 -5.42 -14.57 3.05
CA LEU A 77 -4.92 -14.21 1.72
C LEU A 77 -5.89 -14.68 0.64
N HIS A 78 -6.04 -13.86 -0.39
CA HIS A 78 -6.82 -14.15 -1.59
C HIS A 78 -6.00 -13.82 -2.83
N ARG A 79 -5.74 -14.81 -3.68
CA ARG A 79 -5.13 -14.63 -5.00
C ARG A 79 -6.23 -14.28 -5.98
N THR A 80 -6.19 -13.07 -6.52
CA THR A 80 -7.22 -12.60 -7.44
C THR A 80 -7.05 -13.21 -8.84
N GLN A 81 -8.02 -12.98 -9.71
CA GLN A 81 -7.94 -13.34 -11.15
C GLN A 81 -7.01 -12.41 -11.96
N TYR A 82 -6.53 -11.33 -11.37
CA TYR A 82 -5.76 -10.29 -12.07
C TYR A 82 -4.26 -10.52 -11.95
N ARG A 83 -3.55 -10.10 -13.00
CA ARG A 83 -2.09 -10.18 -13.09
C ARG A 83 -1.50 -8.84 -13.50
N GLY A 84 -0.26 -8.60 -13.09
CA GLY A 84 0.55 -7.46 -13.52
C GLY A 84 1.92 -7.90 -14.06
N ASN A 85 2.60 -6.99 -14.74
CA ASN A 85 3.96 -7.20 -15.21
C ASN A 85 4.96 -6.95 -14.07
N VAL A 86 5.31 -8.00 -13.35
CA VAL A 86 6.25 -7.96 -12.21
C VAL A 86 7.72 -7.72 -12.61
N LYS A 87 8.01 -7.64 -13.91
CA LYS A 87 9.35 -7.31 -14.42
C LYS A 87 9.58 -5.82 -14.54
N ASP A 88 8.54 -5.01 -14.38
CA ASP A 88 8.61 -3.54 -14.40
C ASP A 88 8.32 -2.99 -13.00
N ALA A 89 9.32 -2.35 -12.41
CA ALA A 89 9.23 -1.77 -11.08
C ALA A 89 8.22 -0.60 -10.95
N HIS A 90 7.77 -0.02 -12.09
CA HIS A 90 6.76 1.05 -12.10
C HIS A 90 5.33 0.52 -11.89
N ASN A 91 5.10 -0.77 -12.07
CA ASN A 91 3.78 -1.39 -11.97
C ASN A 91 3.33 -1.57 -10.52
N ILE A 92 3.34 -0.47 -9.77
CA ILE A 92 2.92 -0.40 -8.38
C ILE A 92 1.44 -0.73 -8.21
N ILE A 93 1.09 -1.04 -6.99
CA ILE A 93 -0.29 -1.23 -6.56
C ILE A 93 -0.65 -0.09 -5.61
N SER A 94 -1.80 0.53 -5.83
CA SER A 94 -2.40 1.48 -4.92
C SER A 94 -3.79 1.00 -4.53
N MET A 95 -4.10 0.96 -3.24
CA MET A 95 -5.41 0.54 -2.74
C MET A 95 -5.87 1.42 -1.59
N ILE A 96 -7.17 1.49 -1.40
CA ILE A 96 -7.81 2.22 -0.31
C ILE A 96 -9.17 1.59 0.01
N ILE A 97 -9.72 1.90 1.18
CA ILE A 97 -11.10 1.54 1.55
C ILE A 97 -11.91 2.82 1.69
N ASP A 98 -13.07 2.84 1.08
CA ASP A 98 -14.02 3.95 1.15
C ASP A 98 -14.83 3.97 2.46
N GLY A 99 -15.67 5.00 2.62
CA GLY A 99 -16.52 5.16 3.80
C GLY A 99 -17.60 4.09 3.97
N GLU A 100 -17.91 3.32 2.93
CA GLU A 100 -18.84 2.20 2.94
C GLU A 100 -18.15 0.84 3.15
N GLY A 101 -16.80 0.83 3.24
CA GLY A 101 -15.98 -0.35 3.49
C GLY A 101 -15.59 -1.14 2.24
N TYR A 102 -15.81 -0.62 1.04
CA TYR A 102 -15.36 -1.26 -0.19
C TYR A 102 -13.88 -1.00 -0.43
N LEU A 103 -13.15 -2.02 -0.84
CA LEU A 103 -11.77 -1.91 -1.29
C LEU A 103 -11.73 -1.43 -2.74
N HIS A 104 -11.00 -0.34 -2.98
CA HIS A 104 -10.65 0.17 -4.30
C HIS A 104 -9.20 -0.13 -4.58
N ILE A 105 -8.88 -0.58 -5.79
CA ILE A 105 -7.51 -0.95 -6.16
C ILE A 105 -7.19 -0.59 -7.60
N SER A 106 -5.99 -0.06 -7.80
CA SER A 106 -5.41 0.22 -9.11
C SER A 106 -4.01 -0.38 -9.19
N PHE A 107 -3.67 -1.03 -10.31
CA PHE A 107 -2.47 -1.84 -10.43
C PHE A 107 -1.99 -1.96 -11.88
N ASP A 108 -0.71 -2.35 -12.05
CA ASP A 108 -0.11 -2.68 -13.35
C ASP A 108 -0.11 -1.54 -14.37
N HIS A 109 0.43 -0.38 -13.98
CA HIS A 109 0.47 0.81 -14.82
C HIS A 109 1.89 1.30 -15.10
N HIS A 110 2.21 1.38 -16.38
CA HIS A 110 3.32 2.14 -16.93
C HIS A 110 2.94 2.60 -18.33
N GLY A 111 2.04 3.61 -18.41
CA GLY A 111 1.48 4.08 -19.66
C GLY A 111 0.44 3.13 -20.26
N HIS A 112 -0.34 2.46 -19.45
CA HIS A 112 -1.40 1.54 -19.88
C HIS A 112 -2.80 2.10 -19.60
N LYS A 113 -3.82 1.51 -20.24
CA LYS A 113 -5.21 1.80 -19.89
C LYS A 113 -5.44 1.53 -18.40
N LEU A 114 -6.31 2.33 -17.78
CA LEU A 114 -6.65 2.19 -16.38
C LEU A 114 -7.07 0.75 -16.03
N ASN A 115 -6.37 0.16 -15.07
CA ASN A 115 -6.74 -1.07 -14.38
C ASN A 115 -7.27 -0.68 -13.00
N TYR A 116 -8.56 -0.56 -12.88
CA TYR A 116 -9.23 -0.23 -11.63
C TYR A 116 -10.35 -1.25 -11.37
N CYS A 117 -10.40 -1.72 -10.12
CA CYS A 117 -11.45 -2.60 -9.62
C CYS A 117 -11.91 -2.14 -8.25
N ARG A 118 -13.13 -2.54 -7.90
CA ARG A 118 -13.67 -2.44 -6.54
C ARG A 118 -13.99 -3.85 -6.01
N SER A 119 -13.92 -4.05 -4.70
CA SER A 119 -14.39 -5.29 -4.10
C SER A 119 -15.89 -5.48 -4.34
N ILE A 120 -16.33 -6.76 -4.40
CA ILE A 120 -17.75 -7.10 -4.65
C ILE A 120 -18.66 -6.79 -3.46
N ALA A 121 -18.08 -6.63 -2.26
CA ALA A 121 -18.79 -6.30 -1.03
C ALA A 121 -17.83 -5.58 -0.06
N PRO A 122 -18.36 -4.87 0.96
CA PRO A 122 -17.55 -4.32 2.06
C PRO A 122 -16.68 -5.39 2.71
N ALA A 123 -15.44 -5.03 3.03
CA ALA A 123 -14.42 -5.89 3.62
C ALA A 123 -14.11 -7.19 2.83
N SER A 124 -14.58 -7.33 1.59
CA SER A 124 -14.25 -8.47 0.71
C SER A 124 -12.86 -8.32 0.11
N LEU A 125 -12.14 -9.45 -0.06
CA LEU A 125 -10.91 -9.55 -0.86
C LEU A 125 -11.19 -9.98 -2.32
N GLU A 126 -12.43 -10.31 -2.64
CA GLU A 126 -12.85 -10.60 -4.02
C GLU A 126 -13.09 -9.30 -4.78
N LEU A 127 -12.50 -9.21 -5.96
CA LEU A 127 -12.61 -8.04 -6.84
C LEU A 127 -13.66 -8.29 -7.94
N GLY A 128 -14.44 -7.25 -8.21
CA GLY A 128 -15.32 -7.20 -9.38
C GLY A 128 -14.54 -7.01 -10.68
N GLU A 129 -15.27 -6.82 -11.79
CA GLU A 129 -14.70 -6.55 -13.10
C GLU A 129 -13.94 -5.21 -13.12
N LYS A 130 -12.96 -5.10 -14.05
CA LYS A 130 -12.30 -3.82 -14.32
C LYS A 130 -13.29 -2.82 -14.88
N MET A 131 -13.31 -1.63 -14.33
CA MET A 131 -14.22 -0.56 -14.73
C MET A 131 -13.46 0.76 -14.94
N PRO A 132 -14.00 1.69 -15.75
CA PRO A 132 -13.53 3.07 -15.77
C PRO A 132 -13.94 3.80 -14.48
N MET A 133 -13.27 4.89 -14.17
CA MET A 133 -13.71 5.85 -13.14
C MET A 133 -14.53 6.98 -13.79
N THR A 134 -13.89 7.78 -14.64
CA THR A 134 -14.51 8.91 -15.35
C THR A 134 -14.72 8.63 -16.83
N GLY A 135 -13.95 7.71 -17.40
CA GLY A 135 -13.87 7.43 -18.83
C GLY A 135 -13.03 8.46 -19.61
N VAL A 136 -12.43 9.45 -18.93
CA VAL A 136 -11.65 10.52 -19.56
C VAL A 136 -10.18 10.36 -19.15
N ASP A 137 -9.25 10.50 -20.10
CA ASP A 137 -7.79 10.43 -19.92
C ASP A 137 -7.25 9.13 -19.30
N GLU A 138 -8.05 8.06 -19.32
CA GLU A 138 -7.73 6.75 -18.72
C GLU A 138 -6.96 5.81 -19.66
N GLY A 139 -6.57 6.28 -20.85
CA GLY A 139 -5.91 5.44 -21.85
C GLY A 139 -4.41 5.21 -21.62
N ASN A 140 -3.76 6.04 -20.82
CA ASN A 140 -2.29 6.06 -20.66
C ASN A 140 -1.89 6.43 -19.24
N VAL A 141 -2.23 5.58 -18.29
CA VAL A 141 -2.08 5.80 -16.83
C VAL A 141 -0.72 5.35 -16.33
N THR A 142 -0.09 6.18 -15.49
CA THR A 142 1.11 5.82 -14.73
C THR A 142 1.02 6.43 -13.34
N TYR A 143 1.57 5.74 -12.34
CA TYR A 143 1.62 6.15 -10.92
C TYR A 143 0.23 6.48 -10.35
N PRO A 144 -0.73 5.55 -10.42
CA PRO A 144 -2.02 5.74 -9.78
C PRO A 144 -1.88 5.74 -8.25
N GLU A 145 -2.57 6.65 -7.60
CA GLU A 145 -2.51 6.79 -6.15
C GLU A 145 -3.85 7.24 -5.57
N PHE A 146 -4.30 6.56 -4.53
CA PHE A 146 -5.50 6.91 -3.78
C PHE A 146 -5.17 7.71 -2.53
N TYR A 147 -6.03 8.65 -2.20
CA TYR A 147 -5.99 9.44 -0.96
C TYR A 147 -7.36 9.45 -0.30
N SER A 148 -7.38 9.31 1.03
CA SER A 148 -8.59 9.52 1.81
C SER A 148 -8.83 11.02 2.00
N LEU A 149 -10.08 11.44 1.83
CA LEU A 149 -10.55 12.78 2.15
C LEU A 149 -11.43 12.76 3.40
N SER A 150 -11.71 13.94 3.93
CA SER A 150 -12.67 14.09 5.04
C SER A 150 -14.06 13.63 4.61
N GLY A 151 -14.78 12.94 5.52
CA GLY A 151 -16.14 12.47 5.23
C GLY A 151 -16.23 11.09 4.56
N GLY A 152 -15.09 10.43 4.31
CA GLY A 152 -15.07 9.11 3.68
C GLY A 152 -14.96 9.14 2.15
N ASP A 153 -14.87 10.32 1.58
CA ASP A 153 -14.60 10.49 0.14
C ASP A 153 -13.17 10.08 -0.21
N LEU A 154 -12.97 9.75 -1.48
CA LEU A 154 -11.67 9.35 -2.02
C LEU A 154 -11.24 10.31 -3.13
N LEU A 155 -9.93 10.60 -3.16
CA LEU A 155 -9.28 11.23 -4.30
C LEU A 155 -8.39 10.18 -4.99
N PHE A 156 -8.48 10.10 -6.31
CA PHE A 156 -7.60 9.27 -7.13
C PHE A 156 -6.80 10.17 -8.08
N VAL A 157 -5.50 10.04 -8.04
CA VAL A 157 -4.57 10.84 -8.84
C VAL A 157 -3.70 9.90 -9.66
N TYR A 158 -3.44 10.24 -10.91
CA TYR A 158 -2.51 9.53 -11.78
C TYR A 158 -1.95 10.46 -12.84
N ARG A 159 -0.83 10.11 -13.39
CA ARG A 159 -0.30 10.78 -14.57
C ARG A 159 -0.95 10.17 -15.82
N SER A 160 -1.64 10.99 -16.61
CA SER A 160 -2.04 10.67 -17.98
C SER A 160 -0.95 11.09 -18.94
N GLY A 161 -0.37 10.16 -19.68
CA GLY A 161 0.74 10.40 -20.60
C GLY A 161 2.09 9.89 -20.12
N SER A 162 3.15 10.27 -20.84
CA SER A 162 4.52 9.81 -20.60
C SER A 162 5.35 10.82 -19.81
N SER A 163 6.53 10.41 -19.38
CA SER A 163 7.49 11.26 -18.66
C SER A 163 7.82 12.51 -19.45
N GLY A 164 7.69 13.69 -18.82
CA GLY A 164 7.91 15.01 -19.45
C GLY A 164 6.81 15.47 -20.41
N ARG A 165 5.73 14.70 -20.61
CA ARG A 165 4.61 15.02 -21.50
C ARG A 165 3.26 14.61 -20.93
N GLY A 166 3.18 14.30 -19.64
CA GLY A 166 1.94 13.89 -18.99
C GLY A 166 1.30 15.03 -18.21
N ASN A 167 -0.01 14.89 -17.99
CA ASN A 167 -0.82 15.71 -17.09
C ASN A 167 -1.19 14.90 -15.85
N LEU A 168 -1.43 15.61 -14.74
CA LEU A 168 -2.06 15.07 -13.53
C LEU A 168 -3.54 15.37 -13.55
#